data_2d6d0a75e695dbdfaae3d85ed78c5ebe
#
_entry.id   2d6d0a75e695dbdfaae3d85ed78c5ebe
#
_cell.length_a   1.000
_cell.length_b   1.000
_cell.length_c   1.000
_cell.angle_alpha   90.00
_cell.angle_beta   90.00
_cell.angle_gamma   90.00
#
_symmetry.space_group_name_H-M   'P 1'
#
loop_
_entity.id
_entity.type
_entity.pdbx_description
1 polymer ?
#
loop_
_entity_poly.entity_id
_entity_poly.type
_entity_poly.pdbx_seq_one_letter_code
_entity_poly.pdbx_strand_id
1 'polypeptide(L)'
;MNLARMQDIGGLRAVVRGIREVRELEGNYLNSRFLHKLVKEDDYISEPKQSGYRGVHLVYRYANPRAQSYDGLFVELQIRTRRQHTWATAVETMGLFLDRALKSSQGPEEWLQFFALTGAAFAHVEDSAPVPGYERSSALETFEAVAEATERLRVREHLSAFSLAARHVQKDRGSYHLVVLDFEEKLLHIDSYSRQRLDEATSEYTSVEQRIAEGAPLQVVLVSTDSTESLRRAYPSYFLDTRSFLRELNLLRLRARKGR
;
A
#
# COMPACT_ATOMS: atom_id res chain seq x y z
N MET A 1 -0.41 6.72 -23.35
CA MET A 1 -0.38 5.41 -22.66
C MET A 1 -1.48 4.52 -23.24
N ASN A 2 -1.24 3.26 -23.59
CA ASN A 2 -2.29 2.41 -24.16
C ASN A 2 -3.00 1.66 -23.03
N LEU A 3 -4.22 2.03 -22.71
CA LEU A 3 -5.07 1.44 -21.66
C LEU A 3 -5.14 -0.10 -21.74
N ALA A 4 -5.14 -0.67 -22.96
CA ALA A 4 -5.19 -2.11 -23.18
C ALA A 4 -3.94 -2.86 -22.66
N ARG A 5 -2.87 -2.16 -22.27
CA ARG A 5 -1.63 -2.73 -21.70
C ARG A 5 -1.49 -2.50 -20.19
N MET A 6 -2.40 -1.74 -19.58
CA MET A 6 -2.40 -1.58 -18.12
C MET A 6 -2.88 -2.89 -17.48
N GLN A 7 -2.07 -3.44 -16.57
CA GLN A 7 -2.37 -4.72 -15.91
C GLN A 7 -3.31 -4.58 -14.71
N ASP A 8 -3.60 -3.35 -14.31
CA ASP A 8 -4.29 -2.98 -13.07
C ASP A 8 -5.44 -1.99 -13.26
N ILE A 9 -6.07 -1.97 -14.46
CA ILE A 9 -7.28 -1.16 -14.72
C ILE A 9 -8.39 -1.49 -13.72
N GLY A 10 -8.51 -2.77 -13.32
CA GLY A 10 -9.33 -3.24 -12.23
C GLY A 10 -8.46 -3.98 -11.22
N GLY A 11 -8.43 -3.52 -9.98
CA GLY A 11 -7.65 -4.14 -8.93
C GLY A 11 -8.50 -4.58 -7.75
N LEU A 12 -8.26 -5.80 -7.27
CA LEU A 12 -8.81 -6.32 -6.04
C LEU A 12 -7.68 -6.64 -5.07
N ARG A 13 -7.89 -6.38 -3.78
CA ARG A 13 -6.92 -6.73 -2.74
C ARG A 13 -7.59 -7.56 -1.65
N ALA A 14 -7.02 -8.73 -1.39
CA ALA A 14 -7.37 -9.58 -0.27
C ALA A 14 -6.27 -9.52 0.79
N VAL A 15 -6.65 -9.20 2.03
CA VAL A 15 -5.74 -9.15 3.17
C VAL A 15 -6.17 -10.21 4.18
N VAL A 16 -5.34 -11.22 4.36
CA VAL A 16 -5.60 -12.38 5.22
C VAL A 16 -4.66 -12.39 6.43
N ARG A 17 -4.84 -13.35 7.35
CA ARG A 17 -4.12 -13.37 8.64
C ARG A 17 -2.64 -13.77 8.49
N GLY A 18 -2.35 -14.77 7.65
CA GLY A 18 -1.03 -15.35 7.53
C GLY A 18 -0.81 -16.08 6.20
N ILE A 19 0.36 -16.67 6.05
CA ILE A 19 0.79 -17.34 4.80
C ILE A 19 -0.14 -18.50 4.43
N ARG A 20 -0.61 -19.28 5.41
CA ARG A 20 -1.52 -20.40 5.13
C ARG A 20 -2.79 -19.94 4.43
N GLU A 21 -3.43 -18.88 4.92
CA GLU A 21 -4.63 -18.32 4.32
C GLU A 21 -4.35 -17.67 2.95
N VAL A 22 -3.15 -17.14 2.72
CA VAL A 22 -2.72 -16.69 1.38
C VAL A 22 -2.73 -17.86 0.43
N ARG A 23 -2.07 -18.97 0.77
CA ARG A 23 -1.96 -20.17 -0.08
C ARG A 23 -3.31 -20.84 -0.33
N GLU A 24 -4.17 -20.87 0.67
CA GLU A 24 -5.54 -21.37 0.53
C GLU A 24 -6.33 -20.52 -0.47
N LEU A 25 -6.29 -19.20 -0.34
CA LEU A 25 -7.01 -18.28 -1.22
C LEU A 25 -6.46 -18.33 -2.64
N GLU A 26 -5.14 -18.30 -2.81
CA GLU A 26 -4.43 -18.46 -4.09
C GLU A 26 -4.88 -19.76 -4.79
N GLY A 27 -4.79 -20.90 -4.09
CA GLY A 27 -5.21 -22.21 -4.64
C GLY A 27 -6.69 -22.23 -5.04
N ASN A 28 -7.58 -21.58 -4.27
CA ASN A 28 -9.00 -21.46 -4.61
C ASN A 28 -9.19 -20.68 -5.91
N TYR A 29 -8.45 -19.59 -6.13
CA TYR A 29 -8.53 -18.81 -7.36
C TYR A 29 -7.93 -19.55 -8.57
N LEU A 30 -6.79 -20.19 -8.40
CA LEU A 30 -6.14 -20.97 -9.47
C LEU A 30 -6.99 -22.16 -9.94
N ASN A 31 -7.73 -22.80 -9.02
CA ASN A 31 -8.62 -23.93 -9.32
C ASN A 31 -10.07 -23.51 -9.65
N SER A 32 -10.38 -22.22 -9.67
CA SER A 32 -11.73 -21.73 -9.95
C SER A 32 -12.12 -21.91 -11.41
N ARG A 33 -13.40 -22.26 -11.65
CA ARG A 33 -13.97 -22.44 -12.99
C ARG A 33 -14.70 -21.17 -13.50
N PHE A 34 -14.15 -19.98 -13.23
CA PHE A 34 -14.72 -18.77 -13.79
C PHE A 34 -14.22 -18.46 -15.21
N LEU A 35 -14.91 -17.56 -15.90
CA LEU A 35 -14.65 -17.26 -17.30
C LEU A 35 -13.35 -16.47 -17.53
N HIS A 36 -12.86 -15.80 -16.49
CA HIS A 36 -11.62 -15.00 -16.55
C HIS A 36 -10.43 -15.94 -16.74
N LYS A 37 -9.57 -15.61 -17.69
CA LYS A 37 -8.38 -16.41 -17.97
C LYS A 37 -7.18 -15.86 -17.17
N LEU A 38 -6.55 -16.68 -16.35
CA LEU A 38 -5.27 -16.35 -15.73
C LEU A 38 -4.22 -16.08 -16.82
N VAL A 39 -3.55 -14.93 -16.74
CA VAL A 39 -2.54 -14.48 -17.70
C VAL A 39 -1.16 -14.46 -17.07
N LYS A 40 -1.09 -14.12 -15.77
CA LYS A 40 0.16 -14.00 -15.06
C LYS A 40 -0.04 -14.33 -13.58
N GLU A 41 0.94 -14.97 -13.00
CA GLU A 41 1.07 -15.23 -11.58
C GLU A 41 2.46 -14.78 -11.13
N ASP A 42 2.51 -13.91 -10.12
CA ASP A 42 3.74 -13.49 -9.46
C ASP A 42 3.67 -13.85 -7.97
N ASP A 43 4.44 -14.81 -7.54
CA ASP A 43 4.54 -15.23 -6.14
C ASP A 43 5.76 -14.59 -5.47
N TYR A 44 5.60 -13.34 -5.04
CA TYR A 44 6.62 -12.62 -4.28
C TYR A 44 6.75 -13.05 -2.81
N ILE A 45 6.03 -14.09 -2.38
CA ILE A 45 6.26 -14.72 -1.07
C ILE A 45 7.33 -15.78 -1.17
N SER A 46 7.32 -16.58 -2.25
CA SER A 46 8.35 -17.58 -2.56
C SER A 46 9.59 -16.94 -3.18
N GLU A 47 9.41 -15.88 -3.98
CA GLU A 47 10.48 -15.12 -4.63
C GLU A 47 10.38 -13.63 -4.28
N PRO A 48 10.77 -13.21 -3.05
CA PRO A 48 10.64 -11.83 -2.61
C PRO A 48 11.43 -10.84 -3.47
N LYS A 49 10.91 -9.63 -3.64
CA LYS A 49 11.67 -8.57 -4.31
C LYS A 49 12.80 -8.06 -3.42
N GLN A 50 13.90 -7.61 -4.02
CA GLN A 50 15.03 -7.01 -3.32
C GLN A 50 14.62 -5.82 -2.43
N SER A 51 13.55 -5.12 -2.78
CA SER A 51 12.97 -4.05 -1.96
C SER A 51 12.36 -4.51 -0.63
N GLY A 52 12.20 -5.83 -0.43
CA GLY A 52 11.47 -6.41 0.72
C GLY A 52 9.98 -6.61 0.46
N TYR A 53 9.49 -6.27 -0.75
CA TYR A 53 8.08 -6.49 -1.12
C TYR A 53 7.75 -7.97 -1.20
N ARG A 54 6.58 -8.36 -0.64
CA ARG A 54 6.03 -9.71 -0.66
C ARG A 54 4.51 -9.68 -0.82
N GLY A 55 3.99 -10.68 -1.51
CA GLY A 55 2.56 -10.87 -1.80
C GLY A 55 2.38 -11.75 -3.02
N VAL A 56 1.18 -12.21 -3.29
CA VAL A 56 0.81 -12.94 -4.50
C VAL A 56 -0.01 -12.02 -5.39
N HIS A 57 0.32 -11.98 -6.68
CA HIS A 57 -0.40 -11.24 -7.71
C HIS A 57 -0.90 -12.21 -8.78
N LEU A 58 -2.21 -12.23 -8.98
CA LEU A 58 -2.87 -12.99 -10.03
C LEU A 58 -3.49 -12.00 -11.03
N VAL A 59 -3.01 -12.00 -12.26
CA VAL A 59 -3.53 -11.15 -13.33
C VAL A 59 -4.43 -11.98 -14.22
N TYR A 60 -5.68 -11.57 -14.31
CA TYR A 60 -6.69 -12.21 -15.14
C TYR A 60 -7.09 -11.34 -16.33
N ARG A 61 -7.35 -11.97 -17.45
CA ARG A 61 -8.06 -11.33 -18.56
C ARG A 61 -9.55 -11.44 -18.29
N TYR A 62 -10.21 -10.30 -18.15
CA TYR A 62 -11.64 -10.24 -17.88
C TYR A 62 -12.46 -10.81 -19.05
N ALA A 63 -13.49 -11.57 -18.72
CA ALA A 63 -14.49 -12.07 -19.65
C ALA A 63 -15.85 -12.16 -18.95
N ASN A 64 -16.89 -11.52 -19.50
CA ASN A 64 -18.22 -11.57 -18.91
C ASN A 64 -19.29 -11.39 -20.01
N PRO A 65 -20.12 -12.40 -20.31
CA PRO A 65 -21.16 -12.30 -21.32
C PRO A 65 -22.18 -11.17 -21.10
N ARG A 66 -22.32 -10.71 -19.85
CA ARG A 66 -23.24 -9.62 -19.47
C ARG A 66 -22.59 -8.23 -19.52
N ALA A 67 -21.29 -8.16 -19.74
CA ALA A 67 -20.51 -6.91 -19.72
C ALA A 67 -19.35 -6.97 -20.73
N GLN A 68 -19.65 -7.36 -21.96
CA GLN A 68 -18.67 -7.62 -23.04
C GLN A 68 -17.80 -6.41 -23.39
N SER A 69 -18.28 -5.18 -23.11
CA SER A 69 -17.51 -3.95 -23.32
C SER A 69 -16.20 -3.90 -22.51
N TYR A 70 -16.08 -4.72 -21.47
CA TYR A 70 -14.89 -4.82 -20.63
C TYR A 70 -14.05 -6.06 -20.94
N ASP A 71 -14.50 -6.92 -21.87
CA ASP A 71 -13.79 -8.15 -22.20
C ASP A 71 -12.37 -7.86 -22.73
N GLY A 72 -11.42 -8.63 -22.25
CA GLY A 72 -10.01 -8.48 -22.61
C GLY A 72 -9.21 -7.51 -21.76
N LEU A 73 -9.85 -6.68 -20.91
CA LEU A 73 -9.15 -5.87 -19.93
C LEU A 73 -8.47 -6.74 -18.87
N PHE A 74 -7.39 -6.23 -18.29
CA PHE A 74 -6.70 -6.93 -17.22
C PHE A 74 -7.26 -6.51 -15.85
N VAL A 75 -7.42 -7.52 -14.98
CA VAL A 75 -7.82 -7.36 -13.58
C VAL A 75 -6.78 -8.05 -12.72
N GLU A 76 -6.20 -7.32 -11.78
CA GLU A 76 -5.24 -7.85 -10.83
C GLU A 76 -5.92 -8.20 -9.50
N LEU A 77 -5.63 -9.40 -8.98
CA LEU A 77 -5.92 -9.77 -7.60
C LEU A 77 -4.60 -9.82 -6.82
N GLN A 78 -4.46 -8.94 -5.84
CA GLN A 78 -3.35 -8.95 -4.89
C GLN A 78 -3.76 -9.66 -3.61
N ILE A 79 -3.04 -10.71 -3.20
CA ILE A 79 -3.26 -11.44 -1.96
C ILE A 79 -2.06 -11.21 -1.04
N ARG A 80 -2.32 -10.69 0.16
CA ARG A 80 -1.28 -10.34 1.14
C ARG A 80 -1.66 -10.78 2.54
N THR A 81 -0.67 -11.08 3.36
CA THR A 81 -0.90 -11.13 4.81
C THR A 81 -1.11 -9.72 5.37
N ARG A 82 -1.61 -9.63 6.60
CA ARG A 82 -1.70 -8.34 7.31
C ARG A 82 -0.34 -7.65 7.45
N ARG A 83 0.75 -8.40 7.67
CA ARG A 83 2.11 -7.86 7.77
C ARG A 83 2.60 -7.29 6.45
N GLN A 84 2.44 -8.06 5.37
CA GLN A 84 2.80 -7.63 4.03
C GLN A 84 2.02 -6.38 3.61
N HIS A 85 0.72 -6.32 3.94
CA HIS A 85 -0.12 -5.16 3.69
C HIS A 85 0.34 -3.93 4.49
N THR A 86 0.61 -4.11 5.79
CA THR A 86 1.10 -3.05 6.68
C THR A 86 2.43 -2.47 6.20
N TRP A 87 3.34 -3.34 5.75
CA TRP A 87 4.61 -2.95 5.15
C TRP A 87 4.41 -2.13 3.88
N ALA A 88 3.57 -2.62 2.94
CA ALA A 88 3.29 -1.93 1.69
C ALA A 88 2.66 -0.54 1.94
N THR A 89 1.70 -0.44 2.87
CA THR A 89 1.11 0.83 3.27
C THR A 89 2.16 1.81 3.81
N ALA A 90 3.11 1.33 4.63
CA ALA A 90 4.16 2.19 5.16
C ALA A 90 5.13 2.66 4.06
N VAL A 91 5.48 1.80 3.10
CA VAL A 91 6.30 2.15 1.93
C VAL A 91 5.61 3.20 1.08
N GLU A 92 4.33 2.97 0.74
CA GLU A 92 3.52 3.92 -0.04
C GLU A 92 3.45 5.27 0.68
N THR A 93 3.14 5.26 1.99
CA THR A 93 3.09 6.48 2.80
C THR A 93 4.42 7.23 2.78
N MET A 94 5.54 6.54 3.03
CA MET A 94 6.87 7.18 2.98
C MET A 94 7.24 7.64 1.58
N GLY A 95 6.88 6.90 0.54
CA GLY A 95 7.10 7.29 -0.86
C GLY A 95 6.49 8.66 -1.18
N LEU A 96 5.30 8.94 -0.69
CA LEU A 96 4.64 10.24 -0.84
C LEU A 96 5.45 11.40 -0.24
N PHE A 97 6.26 11.13 0.78
CA PHE A 97 7.10 12.13 1.46
C PHE A 97 8.51 12.20 0.91
N LEU A 98 9.09 11.05 0.51
CA LEU A 98 10.46 10.97 0.05
C LEU A 98 10.66 11.65 -1.32
N ASP A 99 9.67 11.61 -2.21
CA ASP A 99 9.69 12.38 -3.47
C ASP A 99 9.90 13.89 -3.24
N ARG A 100 9.65 14.37 -2.02
CA ARG A 100 9.86 15.78 -1.61
C ARG A 100 11.05 15.97 -0.69
N ALA A 101 11.33 15.03 0.21
CA ALA A 101 12.51 15.04 1.10
C ALA A 101 13.82 14.86 0.30
N LEU A 102 13.77 14.39 -0.95
CA LEU A 102 14.89 14.40 -1.90
C LEU A 102 15.59 15.76 -2.03
N LYS A 103 14.91 16.84 -1.65
CA LYS A 103 15.48 18.19 -1.62
C LYS A 103 16.19 18.54 -0.30
N SER A 104 16.12 17.70 0.73
CA SER A 104 16.60 17.99 2.10
C SER A 104 17.53 16.94 2.72
N SER A 105 18.48 16.39 1.94
CA SER A 105 19.68 15.66 2.44
C SER A 105 19.48 14.36 3.26
N GLN A 106 18.26 13.84 3.44
CA GLN A 106 18.05 12.51 3.98
C GLN A 106 17.69 11.57 2.82
N GLY A 107 18.70 10.80 2.38
CA GLY A 107 18.67 10.07 1.13
C GLY A 107 17.58 9.01 1.04
N PRO A 108 16.97 8.84 -0.15
CA PRO A 108 16.07 7.75 -0.46
C PRO A 108 16.64 6.39 -0.13
N GLU A 109 17.95 6.21 -0.27
CA GLU A 109 18.64 4.94 -0.11
C GLU A 109 18.54 4.35 1.30
N GLU A 110 18.70 5.17 2.35
CA GLU A 110 18.57 4.68 3.73
C GLU A 110 17.16 4.17 4.06
N TRP A 111 16.14 4.80 3.50
CA TRP A 111 14.75 4.35 3.64
C TRP A 111 14.47 3.09 2.82
N LEU A 112 15.01 2.99 1.61
CA LEU A 112 14.90 1.77 0.80
C LEU A 112 15.56 0.59 1.51
N GLN A 113 16.75 0.78 2.06
CA GLN A 113 17.45 -0.24 2.87
C GLN A 113 16.66 -0.60 4.13
N PHE A 114 16.09 0.38 4.83
CA PHE A 114 15.25 0.16 5.99
C PHE A 114 14.02 -0.70 5.65
N PHE A 115 13.34 -0.41 4.54
CA PHE A 115 12.18 -1.20 4.14
C PHE A 115 12.56 -2.60 3.67
N ALA A 116 13.65 -2.77 2.93
CA ALA A 116 14.17 -4.09 2.55
C ALA A 116 14.50 -4.94 3.80
N LEU A 117 15.22 -4.37 4.77
CA LEU A 117 15.55 -4.98 6.05
C LEU A 117 14.29 -5.35 6.86
N THR A 118 13.31 -4.45 6.91
CA THR A 118 12.04 -4.72 7.61
C THR A 118 11.25 -5.82 6.90
N GLY A 119 11.27 -5.86 5.55
CA GLY A 119 10.71 -6.95 4.76
C GLY A 119 11.35 -8.29 5.09
N ALA A 120 12.69 -8.33 5.24
CA ALA A 120 13.43 -9.53 5.66
C ALA A 120 13.05 -9.96 7.09
N ALA A 121 12.94 -9.03 8.03
CA ALA A 121 12.48 -9.31 9.39
C ALA A 121 11.06 -9.92 9.40
N PHE A 122 10.16 -9.41 8.56
CA PHE A 122 8.82 -9.96 8.43
C PHE A 122 8.82 -11.34 7.75
N ALA A 123 9.76 -11.61 6.83
CA ALA A 123 9.93 -12.94 6.25
C ALA A 123 10.28 -13.98 7.33
N HIS A 124 11.21 -13.66 8.24
CA HIS A 124 11.51 -14.52 9.40
C HIS A 124 10.30 -14.75 10.31
N VAL A 125 9.51 -13.70 10.56
CA VAL A 125 8.30 -13.83 11.43
C VAL A 125 7.22 -14.70 10.78
N GLU A 126 7.16 -14.71 9.44
CA GLU A 126 6.16 -15.46 8.67
C GLU A 126 6.67 -16.83 8.19
N ASP A 127 7.89 -17.20 8.57
CA ASP A 127 8.55 -18.44 8.13
C ASP A 127 8.45 -18.63 6.61
N SER A 128 8.86 -17.60 5.87
CA SER A 128 8.79 -17.53 4.40
C SER A 128 10.17 -17.31 3.80
N ALA A 129 10.28 -17.38 2.46
CA ALA A 129 11.54 -17.22 1.75
C ALA A 129 12.25 -15.90 2.13
N PRO A 130 13.59 -15.94 2.28
CA PRO A 130 14.38 -14.77 2.65
C PRO A 130 14.35 -13.72 1.53
N VAL A 131 14.42 -12.45 1.93
CA VAL A 131 14.56 -11.35 0.99
C VAL A 131 15.98 -11.35 0.40
N PRO A 132 16.16 -11.14 -0.92
CA PRO A 132 17.48 -11.06 -1.54
C PRO A 132 18.42 -10.08 -0.83
N GLY A 133 19.64 -10.52 -0.54
CA GLY A 133 20.63 -9.78 0.24
C GLY A 133 20.60 -10.05 1.75
N TYR A 134 19.58 -10.77 2.25
CA TYR A 134 19.43 -11.13 3.67
C TYR A 134 19.36 -12.64 3.91
N GLU A 135 19.74 -13.46 2.93
CA GLU A 135 19.60 -14.93 2.98
C GLU A 135 20.45 -15.57 4.09
N ARG A 136 21.53 -14.89 4.49
CA ARG A 136 22.46 -15.37 5.53
C ARG A 136 22.21 -14.76 6.89
N SER A 137 21.33 -13.78 6.99
CA SER A 137 21.03 -13.10 8.24
C SER A 137 20.08 -13.93 9.09
N SER A 138 20.41 -14.16 10.32
CA SER A 138 19.51 -14.78 11.28
C SER A 138 18.34 -13.88 11.65
N ALA A 139 17.28 -14.47 12.18
CA ALA A 139 16.13 -13.71 12.67
C ALA A 139 16.51 -12.67 13.71
N LEU A 140 17.40 -13.05 14.67
CA LEU A 140 17.84 -12.16 15.75
C LEU A 140 18.61 -10.96 15.20
N GLU A 141 19.63 -11.20 14.37
CA GLU A 141 20.42 -10.13 13.72
C GLU A 141 19.53 -9.18 12.95
N THR A 142 18.56 -9.71 12.19
CA THR A 142 17.64 -8.91 11.41
C THR A 142 16.73 -8.06 12.30
N PHE A 143 16.23 -8.61 13.43
CA PHE A 143 15.38 -7.86 14.36
C PHE A 143 16.16 -6.75 15.09
N GLU A 144 17.41 -7.00 15.48
CA GLU A 144 18.29 -6.02 16.09
C GLU A 144 18.60 -4.87 15.12
N ALA A 145 18.95 -5.20 13.87
CA ALA A 145 19.23 -4.21 12.84
C ALA A 145 18.00 -3.35 12.52
N VAL A 146 16.77 -3.94 12.47
CA VAL A 146 15.53 -3.16 12.31
C VAL A 146 15.32 -2.22 13.49
N ALA A 147 15.55 -2.69 14.72
CA ALA A 147 15.37 -1.86 15.91
C ALA A 147 16.34 -0.66 15.89
N GLU A 148 17.61 -0.88 15.56
CA GLU A 148 18.62 0.17 15.45
C GLU A 148 18.27 1.17 14.33
N ALA A 149 17.94 0.69 13.13
CA ALA A 149 17.55 1.53 12.00
C ALA A 149 16.28 2.34 12.30
N THR A 150 15.31 1.76 13.04
CA THR A 150 14.09 2.45 13.49
C THR A 150 14.40 3.68 14.33
N GLU A 151 15.35 3.59 15.25
CA GLU A 151 15.76 4.71 16.11
C GLU A 151 16.62 5.71 15.33
N ARG A 152 17.61 5.24 14.57
CA ARG A 152 18.51 6.09 13.78
C ARG A 152 17.75 6.96 12.77
N LEU A 153 16.77 6.38 12.06
CA LEU A 153 15.96 7.09 11.07
C LEU A 153 14.75 7.79 11.68
N ARG A 154 14.58 7.76 13.00
CA ARG A 154 13.41 8.35 13.69
C ARG A 154 12.07 7.95 13.03
N VAL A 155 11.97 6.67 12.63
CA VAL A 155 10.84 6.15 11.85
C VAL A 155 9.50 6.44 12.54
N ARG A 156 9.46 6.33 13.87
CA ARG A 156 8.25 6.58 14.67
C ARG A 156 7.79 8.02 14.57
N GLU A 157 8.73 8.97 14.67
CA GLU A 157 8.44 10.40 14.60
C GLU A 157 7.90 10.76 13.21
N HIS A 158 8.58 10.32 12.16
CA HIS A 158 8.15 10.53 10.78
C HIS A 158 6.76 9.96 10.53
N LEU A 159 6.55 8.67 10.77
CA LEU A 159 5.26 8.01 10.49
C LEU A 159 4.13 8.45 11.44
N SER A 160 4.42 8.88 12.69
CA SER A 160 3.40 9.37 13.62
C SER A 160 2.96 10.81 13.34
N ALA A 161 3.87 11.67 12.89
CA ALA A 161 3.53 13.04 12.52
C ALA A 161 2.43 13.08 11.44
N PHE A 162 2.45 12.12 10.54
CA PHE A 162 1.48 12.00 9.45
C PHE A 162 0.13 11.42 9.88
N SER A 163 0.09 10.53 10.89
CA SER A 163 -1.17 9.97 11.39
C SER A 163 -2.04 10.99 12.13
N LEU A 164 -1.49 12.12 12.54
CA LEU A 164 -2.22 13.22 13.20
C LEU A 164 -3.03 14.05 12.19
N ALA A 165 -2.49 14.29 11.00
CA ALA A 165 -3.17 15.07 9.96
C ALA A 165 -4.46 14.38 9.46
N ALA A 166 -4.49 13.05 9.43
CA ALA A 166 -5.63 12.25 8.98
C ALA A 166 -6.82 12.18 9.98
N ARG A 167 -6.74 12.82 11.14
CA ARG A 167 -7.81 12.76 12.16
C ARG A 167 -8.95 13.77 11.95
N HIS A 168 -8.77 14.75 11.07
CA HIS A 168 -9.76 15.82 10.83
C HIS A 168 -10.72 15.50 9.67
N VAL A 169 -11.06 14.24 9.46
CA VAL A 169 -12.01 13.83 8.43
C VAL A 169 -13.43 14.02 8.95
N GLN A 170 -14.19 14.92 8.35
CA GLN A 170 -15.63 15.04 8.59
C GLN A 170 -16.33 13.73 8.11
N LYS A 171 -17.28 13.25 8.93
CA LYS A 171 -18.11 12.10 8.58
C LYS A 171 -19.22 12.56 7.64
N ASP A 172 -18.92 12.66 6.35
CA ASP A 172 -19.94 13.02 5.37
C ASP A 172 -20.43 11.82 4.57
N ARG A 173 -21.73 11.83 4.20
CA ARG A 173 -22.39 10.79 3.42
C ARG A 173 -22.43 11.22 1.95
N GLY A 174 -21.31 11.03 1.24
CA GLY A 174 -21.25 11.21 -0.20
C GLY A 174 -21.06 9.88 -0.94
N SER A 175 -21.34 9.85 -2.24
CA SER A 175 -21.03 8.71 -3.11
C SER A 175 -19.68 8.86 -3.80
N TYR A 176 -19.16 10.08 -3.87
CA TYR A 176 -17.82 10.41 -4.35
C TYR A 176 -17.09 11.22 -3.31
N HIS A 177 -15.81 10.95 -3.16
CA HIS A 177 -14.95 11.65 -2.22
C HIS A 177 -13.71 12.14 -2.96
N LEU A 178 -13.52 13.46 -2.98
CA LEU A 178 -12.29 14.09 -3.40
C LEU A 178 -11.36 14.13 -2.19
N VAL A 179 -10.24 13.44 -2.28
CA VAL A 179 -9.24 13.37 -1.23
C VAL A 179 -8.02 14.15 -1.67
N VAL A 180 -7.70 15.22 -0.99
CA VAL A 180 -6.52 16.06 -1.26
C VAL A 180 -5.59 16.00 -0.07
N LEU A 181 -4.36 15.53 -0.31
CA LEU A 181 -3.29 15.55 0.66
C LEU A 181 -2.39 16.75 0.39
N ASP A 182 -2.36 17.69 1.33
CA ASP A 182 -1.46 18.83 1.34
C ASP A 182 -0.22 18.51 2.18
N PHE A 183 0.95 18.45 1.53
CA PHE A 183 2.18 18.09 2.21
C PHE A 183 2.85 19.29 2.90
N GLU A 184 2.56 20.50 2.48
CA GLU A 184 3.09 21.72 3.10
C GLU A 184 2.37 21.97 4.43
N GLU A 185 1.05 22.01 4.38
CA GLU A 185 0.19 22.18 5.56
C GLU A 185 0.08 20.89 6.40
N LYS A 186 0.48 19.73 5.87
CA LYS A 186 0.32 18.40 6.47
C LYS A 186 -1.12 18.07 6.79
N LEU A 187 -2.03 18.45 5.92
CA LEU A 187 -3.48 18.30 6.07
C LEU A 187 -4.02 17.32 5.01
N LEU A 188 -5.04 16.59 5.43
CA LEU A 188 -5.86 15.76 4.56
C LEU A 188 -7.26 16.39 4.48
N HIS A 189 -7.62 16.88 3.28
CA HIS A 189 -8.95 17.40 2.99
C HIS A 189 -9.77 16.30 2.32
N ILE A 190 -11.03 16.13 2.71
CA ILE A 190 -11.97 15.23 2.08
C ILE A 190 -13.27 15.95 1.86
N ASP A 191 -13.59 16.19 0.59
CA ASP A 191 -14.84 16.75 0.17
C ASP A 191 -15.74 15.65 -0.39
N SER A 192 -16.98 15.59 0.07
CA SER A 192 -17.92 14.53 -0.27
C SER A 192 -19.02 15.06 -1.16
N TYR A 193 -19.28 14.36 -2.27
CA TYR A 193 -20.25 14.74 -3.28
C TYR A 193 -21.31 13.66 -3.45
N SER A 194 -22.57 14.08 -3.64
CA SER A 194 -23.63 13.17 -4.03
C SER A 194 -23.44 12.68 -5.48
N ARG A 195 -24.16 11.62 -5.87
CA ARG A 195 -24.13 11.11 -7.25
C ARG A 195 -24.46 12.16 -8.31
N GLN A 196 -25.32 13.12 -7.98
CA GLN A 196 -25.73 14.19 -8.87
C GLN A 196 -24.67 15.29 -9.06
N ARG A 197 -23.66 15.34 -8.17
CA ARG A 197 -22.58 16.34 -8.17
C ARG A 197 -21.25 15.78 -8.68
N LEU A 198 -21.28 14.70 -9.49
CA LEU A 198 -20.06 14.10 -10.04
C LEU A 198 -19.27 15.07 -10.93
N ASP A 199 -19.97 15.86 -11.75
CA ASP A 199 -19.33 16.83 -12.65
C ASP A 199 -18.57 17.92 -11.86
N GLU A 200 -19.14 18.37 -10.74
CA GLU A 200 -18.49 19.30 -9.84
C GLU A 200 -17.23 18.68 -9.20
N ALA A 201 -17.36 17.45 -8.68
CA ALA A 201 -16.22 16.72 -8.10
C ALA A 201 -15.09 16.50 -9.13
N THR A 202 -15.46 16.21 -10.38
CA THR A 202 -14.50 16.02 -11.48
C THR A 202 -13.82 17.34 -11.87
N SER A 203 -14.57 18.44 -11.89
CA SER A 203 -14.02 19.77 -12.17
C SER A 203 -12.99 20.17 -11.11
N GLU A 204 -13.31 19.92 -9.84
CA GLU A 204 -12.42 20.25 -8.73
C GLU A 204 -11.18 19.36 -8.69
N TYR A 205 -11.34 18.07 -8.98
CA TYR A 205 -10.23 17.13 -9.20
C TYR A 205 -9.26 17.67 -10.26
N THR A 206 -9.80 18.08 -11.42
CA THR A 206 -9.00 18.61 -12.55
C THR A 206 -8.27 19.90 -12.15
N SER A 207 -8.91 20.78 -11.39
CA SER A 207 -8.30 22.01 -10.88
C SER A 207 -7.12 21.73 -9.96
N VAL A 208 -7.24 20.73 -9.06
CA VAL A 208 -6.14 20.33 -8.18
C VAL A 208 -5.01 19.66 -8.96
N GLU A 209 -5.33 18.81 -9.94
CA GLU A 209 -4.34 18.19 -10.84
C GLU A 209 -3.52 19.25 -11.59
N GLN A 210 -4.16 20.33 -12.05
CA GLN A 210 -3.48 21.45 -12.70
C GLN A 210 -2.50 22.14 -11.73
N ARG A 211 -2.92 22.40 -10.49
CA ARG A 211 -2.02 22.97 -9.46
C ARG A 211 -0.83 22.06 -9.16
N ILE A 212 -1.03 20.75 -9.17
CA ILE A 212 0.05 19.76 -9.01
C ILE A 212 1.03 19.86 -10.19
N ALA A 213 0.52 19.95 -11.42
CA ALA A 213 1.35 20.13 -12.62
C ALA A 213 2.17 21.42 -12.58
N GLU A 214 1.66 22.48 -11.94
CA GLU A 214 2.33 23.76 -11.71
C GLU A 214 3.33 23.71 -10.52
N GLY A 215 3.46 22.55 -9.86
CA GLY A 215 4.42 22.32 -8.78
C GLY A 215 3.87 22.46 -7.36
N ALA A 216 2.55 22.57 -7.20
CA ALA A 216 1.96 22.60 -5.87
C ALA A 216 2.22 21.29 -5.12
N PRO A 217 2.48 21.36 -3.80
CA PRO A 217 2.79 20.23 -2.94
C PRO A 217 1.53 19.43 -2.54
N LEU A 218 0.77 19.00 -3.50
CA LEU A 218 -0.50 18.32 -3.33
C LEU A 218 -0.49 16.93 -3.94
N GLN A 219 -1.36 16.06 -3.43
CA GLN A 219 -1.79 14.85 -4.09
C GLN A 219 -3.30 14.77 -4.05
N VAL A 220 -3.93 14.31 -5.12
CA VAL A 220 -5.37 14.24 -5.23
C VAL A 220 -5.84 12.90 -5.76
N VAL A 221 -6.97 12.42 -5.24
CA VAL A 221 -7.70 11.28 -5.81
C VAL A 221 -9.20 11.51 -5.67
N LEU A 222 -9.94 11.16 -6.72
CA LEU A 222 -11.41 11.12 -6.69
C LEU A 222 -11.86 9.66 -6.62
N VAL A 223 -12.57 9.31 -5.57
CA VAL A 223 -12.95 7.92 -5.26
C VAL A 223 -14.46 7.79 -5.11
N SER A 224 -15.04 6.75 -5.69
CA SER A 224 -16.43 6.37 -5.44
C SER A 224 -16.47 5.30 -4.35
N THR A 225 -17.17 5.60 -3.26
CA THR A 225 -17.39 4.66 -2.15
C THR A 225 -18.61 5.05 -1.33
N ASP A 226 -19.19 4.08 -0.64
CA ASP A 226 -20.42 4.29 0.14
C ASP A 226 -20.17 5.08 1.45
N SER A 227 -18.92 5.21 1.89
CA SER A 227 -18.59 5.92 3.13
C SER A 227 -17.09 6.24 3.22
N THR A 228 -16.76 7.28 4.00
CA THR A 228 -15.37 7.61 4.35
C THR A 228 -14.66 6.48 5.12
N GLU A 229 -15.39 5.63 5.84
CA GLU A 229 -14.84 4.46 6.49
C GLU A 229 -14.41 3.38 5.47
N SER A 230 -15.20 3.18 4.41
CA SER A 230 -14.84 2.31 3.29
C SER A 230 -13.65 2.84 2.52
N LEU A 231 -13.60 4.17 2.30
CA LEU A 231 -12.47 4.86 1.70
C LEU A 231 -11.17 4.63 2.51
N ARG A 232 -11.22 4.80 3.82
CA ARG A 232 -10.07 4.56 4.71
C ARG A 232 -9.57 3.12 4.66
N ARG A 233 -10.47 2.15 4.56
CA ARG A 233 -10.12 0.74 4.43
C ARG A 233 -9.52 0.40 3.07
N ALA A 234 -10.03 0.99 2.00
CA ALA A 234 -9.56 0.75 0.64
C ALA A 234 -8.21 1.43 0.36
N TYR A 235 -7.99 2.61 0.95
CA TYR A 235 -6.82 3.46 0.67
C TYR A 235 -6.12 3.91 1.95
N PRO A 236 -5.59 2.98 2.76
CA PRO A 236 -4.97 3.31 4.05
C PRO A 236 -3.75 4.24 3.92
N SER A 237 -3.03 4.19 2.81
CA SER A 237 -1.88 5.07 2.52
C SER A 237 -2.28 6.54 2.42
N TYR A 238 -3.44 6.87 1.84
CA TYR A 238 -3.94 8.25 1.79
C TYR A 238 -4.32 8.78 3.18
N PHE A 239 -4.76 7.91 4.07
CA PHE A 239 -5.05 8.27 5.46
C PHE A 239 -3.81 8.17 6.35
N LEU A 240 -2.66 7.86 5.76
CA LEU A 240 -1.38 7.75 6.45
C LEU A 240 -1.46 6.84 7.70
N ASP A 241 -2.30 5.79 7.65
CA ASP A 241 -2.50 4.88 8.78
C ASP A 241 -1.34 3.88 8.90
N THR A 242 -0.24 4.39 9.43
CA THR A 242 0.99 3.62 9.67
C THR A 242 1.03 2.98 11.07
N ARG A 243 -0.02 3.13 11.88
CA ARG A 243 -0.08 2.61 13.27
C ARG A 243 0.14 1.11 13.36
N SER A 244 -0.39 0.35 12.39
CA SER A 244 -0.19 -1.09 12.35
C SER A 244 1.27 -1.44 12.06
N PHE A 245 1.93 -0.72 11.17
CA PHE A 245 3.36 -0.88 10.90
C PHE A 245 4.22 -0.54 12.13
N LEU A 246 3.96 0.58 12.79
CA LEU A 246 4.66 0.97 14.02
C LEU A 246 4.48 -0.06 15.15
N ARG A 247 3.31 -0.73 15.20
CA ARG A 247 3.06 -1.84 16.14
C ARG A 247 3.91 -3.06 15.80
N GLU A 248 4.00 -3.44 14.54
CA GLU A 248 4.86 -4.55 14.11
C GLU A 248 6.35 -4.25 14.38
N LEU A 249 6.84 -3.04 14.13
CA LEU A 249 8.21 -2.64 14.50
C LEU A 249 8.46 -2.79 16.01
N ASN A 250 7.48 -2.43 16.85
CA ASN A 250 7.60 -2.63 18.29
C ASN A 250 7.66 -4.12 18.66
N LEU A 251 6.91 -4.98 17.99
CA LEU A 251 6.98 -6.42 18.19
C LEU A 251 8.36 -6.99 17.81
N LEU A 252 8.95 -6.54 16.69
CA LEU A 252 10.32 -6.92 16.31
C LEU A 252 11.34 -6.50 17.38
N ARG A 253 11.24 -5.27 17.88
CA ARG A 253 12.11 -4.80 18.99
C ARG A 253 11.99 -5.65 20.25
N LEU A 254 10.78 -6.08 20.62
CA LEU A 254 10.57 -6.96 21.76
C LEU A 254 11.15 -8.36 21.53
N ARG A 255 11.11 -8.88 20.29
CA ARG A 255 11.74 -10.16 19.92
C ARG A 255 13.28 -10.07 20.00
N ALA A 256 13.87 -8.99 19.49
CA ALA A 256 15.30 -8.72 19.59
C ALA A 256 15.78 -8.74 21.06
N ARG A 257 15.00 -8.14 21.98
CA ARG A 257 15.32 -8.14 23.43
C ARG A 257 15.20 -9.50 24.11
N LYS A 258 14.29 -10.37 23.63
CA LYS A 258 14.08 -11.71 24.22
C LYS A 258 15.08 -12.74 23.71
N GLY A 259 15.72 -12.50 22.58
CA GLY A 259 16.74 -13.38 22.01
C GLY A 259 18.14 -13.15 22.59
N ARG A 260 18.30 -12.10 23.41
CA ARG A 260 19.51 -11.84 24.22
C ARG A 260 19.37 -12.53 25.56
#